data_ddd74be38a60836520f2a53cd2e22223
#
_entry.id   ddd74be38a60836520f2a53cd2e22223
#
_cell.length_a   1.000
_cell.length_b   1.000
_cell.length_c   1.000
_cell.angle_alpha   90.00
_cell.angle_beta   90.00
_cell.angle_gamma   90.00
#
_symmetry.space_group_name_H-M   'P 1'
#
loop_
_entity.id
_entity.type
_entity.pdbx_description
1 polymer ?
#
loop_
_entity_poly.entity_id
_entity_poly.type
_entity_poly.pdbx_seq_one_letter_code
_entity_poly.pdbx_strand_id
1 'polypeptide(L)'
;METADIDAVFALEQTVYKYPWTRGILVDCMVVPGYFCWVCENEHDVFGYAILAIGIDEAHIMNLCVSPDAQGGGWGARLLDQIIAIAREKKIVDTLLLEVRKTNKPAIALYKKYGFKKIGERKAYYPSEHGREDAVMYALPVS
;
A
#
# COMPACT_ATOMS: atom_id res chain seq x y z
N MET A 1 -13.18 -2.36 -2.14
CA MET A 1 -13.37 -2.41 -0.67
C MET A 1 -14.67 -1.70 -0.31
N GLU A 2 -15.47 -2.30 0.52
CA GLU A 2 -16.73 -1.77 0.99
C GLU A 2 -16.68 -1.57 2.50
N THR A 3 -17.62 -0.81 3.05
CA THR A 3 -17.67 -0.55 4.51
C THR A 3 -17.71 -1.85 5.31
N ALA A 4 -18.39 -2.87 4.80
CA ALA A 4 -18.46 -4.19 5.43
C ALA A 4 -17.09 -4.89 5.54
N ASP A 5 -16.11 -4.48 4.75
CA ASP A 5 -14.77 -5.08 4.76
C ASP A 5 -13.85 -4.51 5.85
N ILE A 6 -14.21 -3.39 6.45
CA ILE A 6 -13.34 -2.67 7.39
C ILE A 6 -12.87 -3.55 8.55
N ASP A 7 -13.75 -4.31 9.15
CA ASP A 7 -13.38 -5.16 10.30
C ASP A 7 -12.35 -6.21 9.92
N ALA A 8 -12.51 -6.85 8.76
CA ALA A 8 -11.58 -7.84 8.26
C ALA A 8 -10.24 -7.21 7.87
N VAL A 9 -10.26 -6.05 7.22
CA VAL A 9 -9.06 -5.31 6.85
C VAL A 9 -8.30 -4.85 8.10
N PHE A 10 -9.01 -4.34 9.10
CA PHE A 10 -8.39 -3.93 10.36
C PHE A 10 -7.74 -5.13 11.08
N ALA A 11 -8.42 -6.27 11.13
CA ALA A 11 -7.86 -7.48 11.70
C ALA A 11 -6.58 -7.93 10.97
N LEU A 12 -6.59 -7.86 9.64
CA LEU A 12 -5.41 -8.19 8.83
C LEU A 12 -4.26 -7.21 9.08
N GLU A 13 -4.54 -5.93 9.16
CA GLU A 13 -3.56 -4.88 9.46
C GLU A 13 -2.87 -5.17 10.80
N GLN A 14 -3.63 -5.51 11.84
CA GLN A 14 -3.10 -5.83 13.15
C GLN A 14 -2.27 -7.13 13.16
N THR A 15 -2.63 -8.09 12.32
CA THR A 15 -1.92 -9.37 12.22
C THR A 15 -0.58 -9.21 11.53
N VAL A 16 -0.52 -8.42 10.46
CA VAL A 16 0.67 -8.30 9.61
C VAL A 16 1.67 -7.29 10.15
N TYR A 17 1.19 -6.16 10.69
CA TYR A 17 2.05 -5.06 11.10
C TYR A 17 2.21 -4.98 12.61
N LYS A 18 3.44 -4.76 13.05
CA LYS A 18 3.74 -4.53 14.46
C LYS A 18 3.21 -3.18 14.95
N TYR A 19 3.17 -2.19 14.04
CA TYR A 19 2.67 -0.84 14.32
C TYR A 19 1.53 -0.54 13.34
N PRO A 20 0.36 -1.15 13.55
CA PRO A 20 -0.74 -1.06 12.59
C PRO A 20 -1.43 0.30 12.61
N TRP A 21 -2.11 0.62 11.50
CA TRP A 21 -3.03 1.74 11.45
C TRP A 21 -4.21 1.50 12.38
N THR A 22 -4.81 2.58 12.86
CA THR A 22 -6.04 2.50 13.64
C THR A 22 -7.23 2.22 12.72
N ARG A 23 -8.32 1.71 13.31
CA ARG A 23 -9.57 1.52 12.58
C ARG A 23 -10.08 2.84 12.01
N GLY A 24 -9.93 3.94 12.75
CA GLY A 24 -10.33 5.27 12.31
C GLY A 24 -9.61 5.72 11.05
N ILE A 25 -8.32 5.44 10.91
CA ILE A 25 -7.56 5.75 9.69
C ILE A 25 -8.14 4.98 8.50
N LEU A 26 -8.47 3.69 8.68
CA LEU A 26 -9.06 2.89 7.62
C LEU A 26 -10.44 3.41 7.20
N VAL A 27 -11.25 3.80 8.16
CA VAL A 27 -12.57 4.40 7.89
C VAL A 27 -12.39 5.70 7.09
N ASP A 28 -11.45 6.55 7.47
CA ASP A 28 -11.18 7.81 6.77
C ASP A 28 -10.79 7.54 5.30
N CYS A 29 -10.00 6.52 5.04
CA CYS A 29 -9.64 6.14 3.67
C CYS A 29 -10.85 5.73 2.83
N MET A 30 -11.92 5.25 3.46
CA MET A 30 -13.15 4.86 2.76
C MET A 30 -14.07 6.03 2.45
N VAL A 31 -14.07 7.07 3.28
CA VAL A 31 -15.05 8.16 3.18
C VAL A 31 -14.48 9.46 2.63
N VAL A 32 -13.17 9.68 2.76
CA VAL A 32 -12.52 10.91 2.22
C VAL A 32 -12.36 10.77 0.71
N PRO A 33 -12.79 11.78 -0.10
CA PRO A 33 -12.60 11.72 -1.55
C PRO A 33 -11.12 11.64 -1.94
N GLY A 34 -10.83 10.97 -3.05
CA GLY A 34 -9.48 10.82 -3.58
C GLY A 34 -8.77 9.55 -3.16
N TYR A 35 -9.43 8.68 -2.39
CA TYR A 35 -8.89 7.37 -2.04
C TYR A 35 -9.52 6.26 -2.87
N PHE A 36 -8.71 5.31 -3.30
CA PHE A 36 -9.15 4.07 -3.94
C PHE A 36 -8.66 2.91 -3.09
N CYS A 37 -9.56 2.00 -2.78
CA CYS A 37 -9.27 0.89 -1.88
C CYS A 37 -9.69 -0.44 -2.52
N TRP A 38 -8.83 -1.44 -2.43
CA TRP A 38 -9.05 -2.79 -2.95
C TRP A 38 -8.91 -3.82 -1.86
N VAL A 39 -9.64 -4.92 -2.00
CA VAL A 39 -9.45 -6.12 -1.18
C VAL A 39 -9.19 -7.32 -2.07
N CYS A 40 -8.38 -8.25 -1.56
CA CYS A 40 -8.28 -9.61 -2.07
C CYS A 40 -9.08 -10.49 -1.13
N GLU A 41 -10.10 -11.16 -1.65
CA GLU A 41 -10.97 -12.02 -0.82
C GLU A 41 -11.27 -13.34 -1.51
N ASN A 42 -11.53 -14.34 -0.70
CA ASN A 42 -12.08 -15.62 -1.12
C ASN A 42 -13.44 -15.80 -0.44
N GLU A 43 -14.02 -17.01 -0.48
CA GLU A 43 -15.35 -17.28 0.10
C GLU A 43 -15.40 -17.05 1.62
N HIS A 44 -14.27 -17.05 2.30
CA HIS A 44 -14.21 -17.05 3.75
C HIS A 44 -13.50 -15.83 4.34
N ASP A 45 -12.46 -15.30 3.66
CA ASP A 45 -11.55 -14.33 4.25
C ASP A 45 -11.14 -13.22 3.28
N VAL A 46 -10.84 -12.05 3.86
CA VAL A 46 -10.04 -11.00 3.21
C VAL A 46 -8.58 -11.32 3.55
N PHE A 47 -7.76 -11.53 2.53
CA PHE A 47 -6.35 -11.90 2.72
C PHE A 47 -5.36 -10.89 2.16
N GLY A 48 -5.84 -9.79 1.65
CA GLY A 48 -4.99 -8.68 1.18
C GLY A 48 -5.80 -7.43 0.95
N TYR A 49 -5.13 -6.29 0.91
CA TYR A 49 -5.76 -5.02 0.58
C TYR A 49 -4.72 -4.00 0.13
N ALA A 50 -5.19 -2.97 -0.56
CA ALA A 50 -4.36 -1.84 -0.98
C ALA A 50 -5.15 -0.55 -0.90
N ILE A 51 -4.45 0.54 -0.61
CA ILE A 51 -5.03 1.87 -0.52
C ILE A 51 -4.16 2.85 -1.30
N LEU A 52 -4.79 3.58 -2.21
CA LEU A 52 -4.16 4.60 -3.06
C LEU A 52 -4.82 5.95 -2.79
N ALA A 53 -4.01 6.97 -2.54
CA ALA A 53 -4.47 8.35 -2.42
C ALA A 53 -4.10 9.11 -3.69
N ILE A 54 -5.07 9.75 -4.33
CA ILE A 54 -4.85 10.54 -5.55
C ILE A 54 -4.81 12.02 -5.21
N GLY A 55 -3.68 12.67 -5.52
CA GLY A 55 -3.52 14.12 -5.44
C GLY A 55 -3.67 14.78 -6.82
N ILE A 56 -3.10 15.96 -6.98
CA ILE A 56 -3.21 16.74 -8.22
C ILE A 56 -2.37 16.13 -9.34
N ASP A 57 -1.07 15.94 -9.10
CA ASP A 57 -0.13 15.39 -10.09
C ASP A 57 0.38 14.02 -9.73
N GLU A 58 0.18 13.63 -8.49
CA GLU A 58 0.78 12.44 -7.89
C GLU A 58 -0.26 11.57 -7.23
N ALA A 59 -0.03 10.28 -7.24
CA ALA A 59 -0.79 9.33 -6.44
C ALA A 59 0.17 8.62 -5.48
N HIS A 60 -0.29 8.37 -4.26
CA HIS A 60 0.49 7.70 -3.22
C HIS A 60 -0.10 6.33 -2.89
N ILE A 61 0.72 5.29 -2.96
CA ILE A 61 0.35 4.01 -2.38
C ILE A 61 0.52 4.14 -0.88
N MET A 62 -0.61 4.22 -0.18
CA MET A 62 -0.63 4.40 1.28
C MET A 62 -0.41 3.09 2.01
N ASN A 63 -0.90 2.00 1.45
CA ASN A 63 -0.77 0.67 2.03
C ASN A 63 -0.92 -0.40 0.95
N LEU A 64 -0.16 -1.47 1.07
CA LEU A 64 -0.23 -2.65 0.22
C LEU A 64 0.12 -3.83 1.12
N CYS A 65 -0.87 -4.65 1.41
CA CYS A 65 -0.74 -5.71 2.40
C CYS A 65 -1.30 -7.03 1.90
N VAL A 66 -0.55 -8.11 2.10
CA VAL A 66 -1.00 -9.47 1.82
C VAL A 66 -0.74 -10.31 3.06
N SER A 67 -1.73 -11.09 3.47
CA SER A 67 -1.60 -12.01 4.60
C SER A 67 -0.38 -12.91 4.43
N PRO A 68 0.35 -13.23 5.52
CA PRO A 68 1.48 -14.16 5.44
C PRO A 68 1.14 -15.49 4.77
N ASP A 69 -0.04 -16.02 5.01
CA ASP A 69 -0.50 -17.29 4.43
C ASP A 69 -0.70 -17.22 2.91
N ALA A 70 -0.94 -16.04 2.38
CA ALA A 70 -1.17 -15.81 0.94
C ALA A 70 0.05 -15.25 0.22
N GLN A 71 1.12 -14.93 0.93
CA GLN A 71 2.35 -14.44 0.31
C GLN A 71 2.99 -15.52 -0.55
N GLY A 72 3.67 -15.10 -1.63
CA GLY A 72 4.26 -16.01 -2.60
C GLY A 72 3.31 -16.42 -3.72
N GLY A 73 2.01 -16.07 -3.62
CA GLY A 73 1.01 -16.39 -4.65
C GLY A 73 0.81 -15.33 -5.72
N GLY A 74 1.61 -14.26 -5.70
CA GLY A 74 1.50 -13.18 -6.68
C GLY A 74 0.41 -12.14 -6.40
N TRP A 75 -0.19 -12.15 -5.21
CA TRP A 75 -1.28 -11.23 -4.88
C TRP A 75 -0.83 -9.78 -4.72
N GLY A 76 0.38 -9.56 -4.16
CA GLY A 76 0.96 -8.21 -4.11
C GLY A 76 1.15 -7.63 -5.50
N ALA A 77 1.62 -8.43 -6.45
CA ALA A 77 1.76 -8.03 -7.84
C ALA A 77 0.40 -7.71 -8.48
N ARG A 78 -0.63 -8.51 -8.22
CA ARG A 78 -1.98 -8.26 -8.74
C ARG A 78 -2.58 -6.97 -8.19
N LEU A 79 -2.41 -6.70 -6.91
CA LEU A 79 -2.83 -5.43 -6.31
C LEU A 79 -2.09 -4.26 -6.96
N LEU A 80 -0.79 -4.40 -7.15
CA LEU A 80 0.02 -3.36 -7.79
C LEU A 80 -0.38 -3.13 -9.24
N ASP A 81 -0.72 -4.19 -9.99
CA ASP A 81 -1.27 -4.06 -11.34
C ASP A 81 -2.53 -3.20 -11.37
N GLN A 82 -3.45 -3.42 -10.43
CA GLN A 82 -4.68 -2.63 -10.32
C GLN A 82 -4.39 -1.17 -9.98
N ILE A 83 -3.48 -0.94 -9.07
CA ILE A 83 -3.07 0.42 -8.68
C ILE A 83 -2.50 1.17 -9.89
N ILE A 84 -1.59 0.55 -10.61
CA ILE A 84 -0.96 1.16 -11.80
C ILE A 84 -1.99 1.42 -12.88
N ALA A 85 -2.92 0.49 -13.11
CA ALA A 85 -3.98 0.66 -14.10
C ALA A 85 -4.85 1.88 -13.78
N ILE A 86 -5.27 2.03 -12.52
CA ILE A 86 -6.07 3.18 -12.08
C ILE A 86 -5.26 4.48 -12.19
N ALA A 87 -4.00 4.48 -11.79
CA ALA A 87 -3.15 5.67 -11.89
C ALA A 87 -3.01 6.14 -13.33
N ARG A 88 -2.84 5.20 -14.27
CA ARG A 88 -2.77 5.53 -15.70
C ARG A 88 -4.09 6.00 -16.27
N GLU A 89 -5.19 5.44 -15.82
CA GLU A 89 -6.53 5.85 -16.25
C GLU A 89 -6.85 7.28 -15.82
N LYS A 90 -6.36 7.70 -14.66
CA LYS A 90 -6.47 9.08 -14.17
C LYS A 90 -5.40 9.95 -14.83
N LYS A 91 -5.68 10.43 -16.01
CA LYS A 91 -4.71 11.15 -16.87
C LYS A 91 -4.06 12.38 -16.26
N ILE A 92 -4.52 12.85 -15.10
CA ILE A 92 -3.94 13.96 -14.39
C ILE A 92 -2.79 13.54 -13.45
N VAL A 93 -2.58 12.23 -13.28
CA VAL A 93 -1.52 11.70 -12.42
C VAL A 93 -0.31 11.37 -13.28
N ASP A 94 0.82 11.99 -12.97
CA ASP A 94 2.08 11.77 -13.69
C ASP A 94 2.96 10.73 -13.02
N THR A 95 2.88 10.64 -11.70
CA THR A 95 3.81 9.84 -10.90
C THR A 95 3.07 9.10 -9.79
N LEU A 96 3.46 7.86 -9.60
CA LEU A 96 3.00 7.01 -8.50
C LEU A 96 4.13 6.92 -7.47
N LEU A 97 3.83 7.27 -6.22
CA LEU A 97 4.80 7.33 -5.14
C LEU A 97 4.49 6.32 -4.05
N LEU A 98 5.51 5.85 -3.36
CA LEU A 98 5.35 5.04 -2.15
C LEU A 98 6.53 5.23 -1.20
N GLU A 99 6.29 4.88 0.05
CA GLU A 99 7.31 4.80 1.08
C GLU A 99 7.30 3.40 1.66
N VAL A 100 8.46 2.85 1.94
CA VAL A 100 8.61 1.49 2.44
C VAL A 100 9.72 1.44 3.48
N ARG A 101 9.56 0.59 4.50
CA ARG A 101 10.62 0.37 5.48
C ARG A 101 11.87 -0.15 4.78
N LYS A 102 13.01 0.39 5.15
CA LYS A 102 14.31 0.02 4.59
C LYS A 102 14.58 -1.48 4.71
N THR A 103 14.08 -2.12 5.75
CA THR A 103 14.25 -3.56 6.00
C THR A 103 13.26 -4.45 5.26
N ASN A 104 12.23 -3.88 4.64
CA ASN A 104 11.21 -4.66 3.93
C ASN A 104 11.71 -5.07 2.54
N LYS A 105 12.61 -6.04 2.50
CA LYS A 105 13.26 -6.48 1.26
C LYS A 105 12.31 -7.08 0.23
N PRO A 106 11.32 -7.92 0.61
CA PRO A 106 10.38 -8.46 -0.38
C PRO A 106 9.58 -7.37 -1.09
N ALA A 107 9.10 -6.36 -0.37
CA ALA A 107 8.36 -5.24 -0.96
C ALA A 107 9.25 -4.43 -1.90
N ILE A 108 10.47 -4.12 -1.47
CA ILE A 108 11.43 -3.38 -2.30
C ILE A 108 11.72 -4.13 -3.59
N ALA A 109 11.91 -5.45 -3.53
CA ALA A 109 12.15 -6.27 -4.71
C ALA A 109 10.96 -6.21 -5.68
N LEU A 110 9.72 -6.28 -5.16
CA LEU A 110 8.51 -6.17 -5.97
C LEU A 110 8.44 -4.81 -6.67
N TYR A 111 8.65 -3.73 -5.94
CA TYR A 111 8.58 -2.39 -6.52
C TYR A 111 9.65 -2.17 -7.60
N LYS A 112 10.87 -2.62 -7.36
CA LYS A 112 11.95 -2.55 -8.37
C LYS A 112 11.60 -3.34 -9.62
N LYS A 113 10.99 -4.50 -9.47
CA LYS A 113 10.55 -5.33 -10.61
C LYS A 113 9.54 -4.59 -11.49
N TYR A 114 8.70 -3.74 -10.90
CA TYR A 114 7.72 -2.94 -11.63
C TYR A 114 8.29 -1.66 -12.22
N GLY A 115 9.58 -1.38 -11.98
CA GLY A 115 10.23 -0.21 -12.53
C GLY A 115 10.28 1.00 -11.61
N PHE A 116 9.83 0.86 -10.36
CA PHE A 116 9.98 1.94 -9.37
C PHE A 116 11.44 2.22 -9.11
N LYS A 117 11.78 3.49 -9.00
CA LYS A 117 13.14 3.95 -8.72
C LYS A 117 13.20 4.70 -7.40
N LYS A 118 14.25 4.48 -6.66
CA LYS A 118 14.49 5.19 -5.40
C LYS A 118 14.69 6.68 -5.69
N ILE A 119 13.94 7.53 -4.99
CA ILE A 119 14.05 8.98 -5.11
C ILE A 119 14.54 9.65 -3.83
N GLY A 120 14.61 8.94 -2.73
CA GLY A 120 15.08 9.51 -1.48
C GLY A 120 14.88 8.59 -0.30
N GLU A 121 15.17 9.12 0.89
CA GLU A 121 14.96 8.45 2.16
C GLU A 121 14.38 9.45 3.17
N ARG A 122 13.55 8.95 4.09
CA ARG A 122 13.12 9.71 5.27
C ARG A 122 13.74 9.08 6.49
N LYS A 123 14.64 9.81 7.16
CA LYS A 123 15.33 9.32 8.34
C LYS A 123 14.35 9.18 9.51
N ALA A 124 14.48 8.07 10.27
CA ALA A 124 13.72 7.84 11.49
C ALA A 124 12.22 8.02 11.32
N TYR A 125 11.66 7.54 10.20
CA TYR A 125 10.27 7.76 9.81
C TYR A 125 9.30 6.78 10.47
N TYR A 126 9.65 5.49 10.48
CA TYR A 126 8.79 4.43 11.02
C TYR A 126 9.18 4.04 12.44
N PRO A 127 8.21 3.73 13.32
CA PRO A 127 8.53 3.12 14.62
C PRO A 127 9.22 1.78 14.45
N SER A 128 10.16 1.46 15.33
CA SER A 128 10.85 0.18 15.35
C SER A 128 11.20 -0.22 16.79
N GLU A 129 11.69 -1.46 16.98
CA GLU A 129 12.04 -1.96 18.32
C GLU A 129 13.16 -1.17 19.00
N HIS A 130 14.07 -0.61 18.22
CA HIS A 130 15.24 0.13 18.69
C HIS A 130 15.12 1.63 18.43
N GLY A 131 13.89 2.16 18.45
CA GLY A 131 13.63 3.57 18.19
C GLY A 131 12.86 3.74 16.89
N ARG A 132 13.54 4.19 15.83
CA ARG A 132 12.90 4.41 14.54
C ARG A 132 13.73 3.86 13.39
N GLU A 133 13.04 3.48 12.34
CA GLU A 133 13.62 2.94 11.11
C GLU A 133 13.41 3.94 9.97
N ASP A 134 14.38 4.02 9.06
CA ASP A 134 14.28 4.88 7.87
C ASP A 134 13.25 4.33 6.88
N ALA A 135 12.58 5.25 6.17
CA ALA A 135 11.77 4.93 5.01
C ALA A 135 12.57 5.18 3.74
N VAL A 136 12.36 4.33 2.75
CA VAL A 136 12.90 4.54 1.40
C VAL A 136 11.75 4.96 0.51
N MET A 137 11.96 6.01 -0.28
CA MET A 137 10.93 6.55 -1.17
C MET A 137 11.18 6.09 -2.60
N TYR A 138 10.13 5.59 -3.23
CA TYR A 138 10.16 5.11 -4.62
C TYR A 138 9.13 5.83 -5.47
N ALA A 139 9.44 5.99 -6.75
CA ALA A 139 8.55 6.61 -7.71
C ALA A 139 8.51 5.83 -9.02
N LEU A 140 7.34 5.82 -9.65
CA LEU A 140 7.11 5.24 -10.97
C LEU A 140 6.37 6.26 -11.84
N PRO A 141 6.93 6.71 -12.96
CA PRO A 141 6.19 7.50 -13.94
C PRO A 141 5.05 6.67 -14.54
N VAL A 142 3.86 7.25 -14.61
CA VAL A 142 2.66 6.56 -15.14
C VAL A 142 1.97 7.36 -16.26
N SER A 143 2.51 8.52 -16.59
CA SER A 143 2.00 9.32 -17.71
C SER A 143 2.48 8.81 -19.05
#